data_479852d83ea8a20dd5d079f2199527db
#
_entry.id   479852d83ea8a20dd5d079f2199527db
#
_cell.length_a   1.000
_cell.length_b   1.000
_cell.length_c   1.000
_cell.angle_alpha   90.00
_cell.angle_beta   90.00
_cell.angle_gamma   90.00
#
_symmetry.space_group_name_H-M   'P 1'
#
loop_
_entity.id
_entity.type
_entity.pdbx_description
1 polymer ?
#
loop_
_entity_poly.entity_id
_entity_poly.type
_entity_poly.pdbx_seq_one_letter_code
_entity_poly.pdbx_strand_id
1 'polypeptide(L)'
;MHKILIVWALSQELNIVKEEIKKLELRNIKTNYLTTWMWNYNMILNLTRFLENSDFDLILNIWVCGYKKEKKGFIQVWRVYNLSNNKELIIPKIIDFWDLESISCSEKVIFKEKKLHDENYIDMESYGFEKVCDSFSIPRIVLKVPVDKVWEETKKFDFEKAEDFLRNNINYKELLEKVYDYLENHFNIWKWKYKVHNDNFKIYAEKFGFTFSENEIFKRLYYRYISLVNKDFNLYFELNKEKDKKKFLKWLEKYLDKFLVK
;
A
#
# COMPACT_ATOMS: atom_id res chain seq x y z
N MET A 1 7.77 -7.19 19.06
CA MET A 1 8.52 -6.18 18.28
C MET A 1 7.97 -6.23 16.85
N HIS A 2 7.41 -5.12 16.40
CA HIS A 2 6.81 -5.00 15.06
C HIS A 2 7.88 -4.72 14.01
N LYS A 3 7.70 -5.29 12.82
CA LYS A 3 8.59 -5.07 11.68
C LYS A 3 7.92 -4.15 10.67
N ILE A 4 8.47 -2.97 10.45
CA ILE A 4 7.98 -2.01 9.47
C ILE A 4 9.01 -1.92 8.34
N LEU A 5 8.51 -2.02 7.10
CA LEU A 5 9.30 -1.73 5.90
C LEU A 5 9.00 -0.31 5.44
N ILE A 6 10.03 0.46 5.20
CA ILE A 6 9.93 1.79 4.63
C ILE A 6 10.50 1.75 3.22
N VAL A 7 9.70 2.15 2.23
CA VAL A 7 9.99 1.98 0.81
C VAL A 7 10.13 3.32 0.12
N TRP A 8 11.18 3.44 -0.68
CA TRP A 8 11.49 4.63 -1.49
C TRP A 8 11.90 4.31 -2.91
N ALA A 9 11.84 5.33 -3.78
CA ALA A 9 12.36 5.20 -5.13
C ALA A 9 13.87 5.47 -5.20
N LEU A 10 14.41 6.50 -4.55
CA LEU A 10 15.83 6.90 -4.65
C LEU A 10 16.56 6.83 -3.30
N SER A 11 17.83 6.41 -3.33
CA SER A 11 18.64 6.21 -2.12
C SER A 11 18.99 7.50 -1.36
N GLN A 12 19.09 8.62 -2.04
CA GLN A 12 19.48 9.91 -1.43
C GLN A 12 18.43 10.39 -0.43
N GLU A 13 17.15 10.36 -0.80
CA GLU A 13 16.03 10.77 0.06
C GLU A 13 15.81 9.80 1.24
N LEU A 14 16.14 8.52 1.05
CA LEU A 14 16.09 7.51 2.10
C LEU A 14 16.92 7.90 3.32
N ASN A 15 18.08 8.52 3.12
CA ASN A 15 19.00 8.82 4.22
C ASN A 15 18.38 9.76 5.24
N ILE A 16 17.61 10.76 4.80
CA ILE A 16 16.98 11.76 5.69
C ILE A 16 15.94 11.10 6.59
N VAL A 17 15.01 10.38 5.99
CA VAL A 17 13.95 9.71 6.76
C VAL A 17 14.55 8.67 7.70
N LYS A 18 15.59 7.96 7.27
CA LYS A 18 16.34 7.02 8.09
C LYS A 18 17.03 7.68 9.28
N GLU A 19 17.63 8.87 9.07
CA GLU A 19 18.22 9.68 10.13
C GLU A 19 17.17 10.14 11.14
N GLU A 20 16.06 10.70 10.67
CA GLU A 20 14.97 11.17 11.55
C GLU A 20 14.35 10.04 12.35
N ILE A 21 14.09 8.89 11.73
CA ILE A 21 13.55 7.73 12.43
C ILE A 21 14.54 7.14 13.43
N LYS A 22 15.83 7.10 13.12
CA LYS A 22 16.87 6.63 14.05
C LYS A 22 16.98 7.46 15.32
N LYS A 23 16.68 8.75 15.26
CA LYS A 23 16.69 9.64 16.44
C LYS A 23 15.59 9.30 17.45
N LEU A 24 14.56 8.54 17.05
CA LEU A 24 13.36 8.33 17.86
C LEU A 24 13.47 7.17 18.86
N GLU A 25 14.54 6.41 18.88
CA GLU A 25 14.79 5.29 19.84
C GLU A 25 13.54 4.40 20.09
N LEU A 26 12.91 3.93 19.03
CA LEU A 26 11.67 3.17 19.11
C LEU A 26 11.92 1.77 19.69
N ARG A 27 11.50 1.51 20.93
CA ARG A 27 11.79 0.26 21.65
C ARG A 27 11.11 -0.98 21.08
N ASN A 28 9.96 -0.83 20.44
CA ASN A 28 9.12 -1.97 20.00
C ASN A 28 8.91 -2.04 18.48
N ILE A 29 9.59 -1.21 17.72
CA ILE A 29 9.53 -1.19 16.26
C ILE A 29 10.92 -1.45 15.68
N LYS A 30 10.99 -2.42 14.77
CA LYS A 30 12.16 -2.64 13.93
C LYS A 30 11.87 -2.10 12.54
N THR A 31 12.60 -1.08 12.13
CA THR A 31 12.48 -0.51 10.79
C THR A 31 13.47 -1.16 9.82
N ASN A 32 12.99 -1.51 8.65
CA ASN A 32 13.76 -1.97 7.51
C ASN A 32 13.55 -0.97 6.35
N TYR A 33 14.49 -0.94 5.43
CA TYR A 33 14.53 0.08 4.39
C TYR A 33 14.78 -0.57 3.03
N LEU A 34 14.00 -0.18 2.01
CA LEU A 34 14.13 -0.67 0.65
C LEU A 34 14.09 0.47 -0.36
N THR A 35 15.11 0.55 -1.21
CA THR A 35 15.12 1.41 -2.39
C THR A 35 14.69 0.60 -3.61
N THR A 36 13.65 1.03 -4.32
CA THR A 36 13.05 0.28 -5.43
C THR A 36 13.38 0.83 -6.79
N TRP A 37 14.00 2.02 -6.88
CA TRP A 37 14.17 2.83 -8.08
C TRP A 37 12.84 3.38 -8.63
N MET A 38 12.96 4.45 -9.42
CA MET A 38 11.80 5.10 -10.05
C MET A 38 11.02 4.13 -10.94
N TRP A 39 9.76 4.43 -11.20
CA TRP A 39 8.80 3.75 -12.05
C TRP A 39 8.07 2.58 -11.39
N ASN A 40 6.79 2.43 -11.74
CA ASN A 40 5.96 1.32 -11.25
C ASN A 40 6.57 -0.06 -11.51
N TYR A 41 7.22 -0.25 -12.66
CA TYR A 41 7.84 -1.53 -13.00
C TYR A 41 8.95 -1.91 -12.01
N ASN A 42 9.84 -0.99 -11.70
CA ASN A 42 10.92 -1.23 -10.74
C ASN A 42 10.38 -1.42 -9.32
N MET A 43 9.37 -0.62 -8.95
CA MET A 43 8.66 -0.78 -7.68
C MET A 43 8.07 -2.18 -7.56
N ILE A 44 7.32 -2.64 -8.54
CA ILE A 44 6.74 -4.00 -8.55
C ILE A 44 7.84 -5.06 -8.45
N LEU A 45 8.86 -5.00 -9.29
CA LEU A 45 9.90 -6.02 -9.34
C LEU A 45 10.68 -6.13 -8.02
N ASN A 46 11.19 -5.00 -7.53
CA ASN A 46 12.08 -4.98 -6.37
C ASN A 46 11.34 -5.23 -5.06
N LEU A 47 10.13 -4.63 -4.90
CA LEU A 47 9.33 -4.86 -3.72
C LEU A 47 8.82 -6.32 -3.65
N THR A 48 8.37 -6.89 -4.77
CA THR A 48 7.96 -8.30 -4.82
C THR A 48 9.11 -9.22 -4.40
N ARG A 49 10.29 -9.09 -5.02
CA ARG A 49 11.46 -9.92 -4.68
C ARG A 49 11.86 -9.81 -3.22
N PHE A 50 11.74 -8.62 -2.66
CA PHE A 50 12.07 -8.39 -1.26
C PHE A 50 11.06 -9.05 -0.31
N LEU A 51 9.76 -8.96 -0.62
CA LEU A 51 8.69 -9.53 0.19
C LEU A 51 8.57 -11.05 0.07
N GLU A 52 9.02 -11.66 -1.02
CA GLU A 52 9.08 -13.13 -1.15
C GLU A 52 9.96 -13.79 -0.07
N ASN A 53 10.93 -13.06 0.48
CA ASN A 53 11.91 -13.56 1.45
C ASN A 53 11.81 -12.86 2.81
N SER A 54 10.81 -12.04 3.05
CA SER A 54 10.74 -11.22 4.26
C SER A 54 9.30 -10.88 4.64
N ASP A 55 8.97 -11.02 5.92
CA ASP A 55 7.66 -10.69 6.46
C ASP A 55 7.70 -9.34 7.18
N PHE A 56 6.70 -8.49 6.92
CA PHE A 56 6.50 -7.21 7.56
C PHE A 56 5.08 -7.05 8.07
N ASP A 57 4.94 -6.36 9.18
CA ASP A 57 3.65 -6.09 9.80
C ASP A 57 2.95 -4.89 9.14
N LEU A 58 3.76 -3.98 8.55
CA LEU A 58 3.27 -2.80 7.84
C LEU A 58 4.35 -2.28 6.88
N ILE A 59 3.90 -1.70 5.76
CA ILE A 59 4.78 -1.03 4.80
C ILE A 59 4.41 0.45 4.71
N LEU A 60 5.40 1.33 4.83
CA LEU A 60 5.29 2.76 4.62
C LEU A 60 5.93 3.15 3.30
N ASN A 61 5.21 3.84 2.44
CA ASN A 61 5.77 4.58 1.33
C ASN A 61 5.69 6.08 1.64
N ILE A 62 6.82 6.69 1.91
CA ILE A 62 6.93 8.14 2.17
C ILE A 62 7.74 8.72 1.02
N TRP A 63 7.13 9.53 0.15
CA TRP A 63 7.77 9.98 -1.07
C TRP A 63 7.30 11.37 -1.51
N VAL A 64 8.03 11.96 -2.41
CA VAL A 64 7.63 13.20 -3.07
C VAL A 64 6.66 12.94 -4.21
N CYS A 65 5.88 13.96 -4.57
CA CYS A 65 5.00 13.95 -5.74
C CYS A 65 4.94 15.33 -6.38
N GLY A 66 4.51 15.37 -7.63
CA GLY A 66 4.13 16.60 -8.31
C GLY A 66 2.72 17.04 -7.94
N TYR A 67 2.42 18.33 -8.08
CA TYR A 67 1.09 18.90 -7.90
C TYR A 67 0.67 19.76 -9.11
N LYS A 68 -0.63 19.87 -9.33
CA LYS A 68 -1.24 20.58 -10.48
C LYS A 68 -1.61 22.02 -10.17
N LYS A 69 -2.47 22.19 -9.16
CA LYS A 69 -3.08 23.47 -8.81
C LYS A 69 -2.70 23.93 -7.42
N GLU A 70 -2.96 23.11 -6.44
CA GLU A 70 -2.80 23.43 -5.03
C GLU A 70 -1.70 22.58 -4.41
N LYS A 71 -0.78 23.25 -3.71
CA LYS A 71 0.27 22.61 -2.93
C LYS A 71 -0.15 22.54 -1.48
N LYS A 72 -0.44 21.31 -0.99
CA LYS A 72 -0.55 21.01 0.44
C LYS A 72 0.84 20.67 1.02
N GLY A 73 0.98 20.73 2.33
CA GLY A 73 2.23 20.33 2.98
C GLY A 73 2.52 18.84 2.80
N PHE A 74 1.54 18.03 3.21
CA PHE A 74 1.57 16.57 3.11
C PHE A 74 0.21 16.03 2.74
N ILE A 75 0.19 14.87 2.10
CA ILE A 75 -1.05 14.15 1.80
C ILE A 75 -0.92 12.68 2.17
N GLN A 76 -2.00 12.10 2.67
CA GLN A 76 -2.17 10.66 2.80
C GLN A 76 -2.99 10.16 1.61
N VAL A 77 -2.42 9.23 0.84
CA VAL A 77 -3.06 8.75 -0.38
C VAL A 77 -4.04 7.63 -0.03
N TRP A 78 -5.30 7.78 -0.47
CA TRP A 78 -6.33 6.76 -0.33
C TRP A 78 -6.73 6.10 -1.66
N ARG A 79 -6.46 6.77 -2.80
CA ARG A 79 -6.76 6.27 -4.14
C ARG A 79 -5.65 6.60 -5.11
N VAL A 80 -5.25 5.62 -5.91
CA VAL A 80 -4.27 5.77 -6.98
C VAL A 80 -4.93 5.46 -8.32
N TYR A 81 -4.88 6.41 -9.25
CA TYR A 81 -5.34 6.25 -10.62
C TYR A 81 -4.17 6.09 -11.58
N ASN A 82 -4.09 4.96 -12.29
CA ASN A 82 -3.02 4.72 -13.25
C ASN A 82 -3.39 5.26 -14.63
N LEU A 83 -2.63 6.27 -15.08
CA LEU A 83 -2.84 6.94 -16.37
C LEU A 83 -2.56 6.04 -17.59
N SER A 84 -1.83 4.96 -17.43
CA SER A 84 -1.44 4.09 -18.55
C SER A 84 -2.50 3.06 -18.91
N ASN A 85 -3.28 2.60 -17.93
CA ASN A 85 -4.27 1.56 -18.13
C ASN A 85 -5.69 1.91 -17.66
N ASN A 86 -5.89 3.17 -17.20
CA ASN A 86 -7.16 3.71 -16.68
C ASN A 86 -7.75 2.87 -15.54
N LYS A 87 -6.91 2.26 -14.71
CA LYS A 87 -7.35 1.49 -13.53
C LYS A 87 -7.05 2.26 -12.27
N GLU A 88 -7.92 2.07 -11.29
CA GLU A 88 -7.74 2.62 -9.95
C GLU A 88 -7.51 1.52 -8.92
N LEU A 89 -6.79 1.87 -7.86
CA LEU A 89 -6.59 1.05 -6.67
C LEU A 89 -6.91 1.89 -5.45
N ILE A 90 -7.57 1.26 -4.47
CA ILE A 90 -7.94 1.90 -3.21
C ILE A 90 -6.99 1.44 -2.11
N ILE A 91 -6.37 2.39 -1.44
CA ILE A 91 -5.50 2.15 -0.29
C ILE A 91 -6.36 2.23 0.98
N PRO A 92 -6.44 1.18 1.79
CA PRO A 92 -7.19 1.22 3.05
C PRO A 92 -6.66 2.30 3.99
N LYS A 93 -7.54 3.11 4.55
CA LYS A 93 -7.19 4.06 5.60
C LYS A 93 -7.02 3.31 6.92
N ILE A 94 -5.80 3.06 7.33
CA ILE A 94 -5.49 2.34 8.57
C ILE A 94 -5.10 3.25 9.73
N ILE A 95 -4.67 4.48 9.43
CA ILE A 95 -4.46 5.54 10.42
C ILE A 95 -5.08 6.84 9.92
N ASP A 96 -5.36 7.73 10.85
CA ASP A 96 -5.79 9.10 10.56
C ASP A 96 -4.62 10.04 10.88
N PHE A 97 -3.90 10.45 9.84
CA PHE A 97 -2.69 11.23 10.04
C PHE A 97 -2.73 12.57 9.30
N TRP A 98 -3.19 12.58 8.03
CA TRP A 98 -3.32 13.78 7.20
C TRP A 98 -4.53 13.74 6.28
N ASP A 99 -4.73 14.84 5.56
CA ASP A 99 -5.77 14.94 4.56
C ASP A 99 -5.67 13.82 3.54
N LEU A 100 -6.79 13.14 3.33
CA LEU A 100 -6.91 12.07 2.34
C LEU A 100 -7.03 12.67 0.95
N GLU A 101 -6.12 12.28 0.07
CA GLU A 101 -6.10 12.73 -1.32
C GLU A 101 -5.98 11.56 -2.30
N SER A 102 -6.46 11.77 -3.50
CA SER A 102 -6.21 10.87 -4.62
C SER A 102 -5.00 11.33 -5.42
N ILE A 103 -4.28 10.36 -6.01
CA ILE A 103 -3.10 10.62 -6.83
C ILE A 103 -3.20 9.93 -8.18
N SER A 104 -2.81 10.61 -9.24
CA SER A 104 -2.53 10.00 -10.54
C SER A 104 -1.14 9.38 -10.53
N CYS A 105 -1.00 8.19 -11.10
CA CYS A 105 0.30 7.54 -11.26
C CYS A 105 0.63 7.35 -12.74
N SER A 106 1.82 7.76 -13.16
CA SER A 106 2.25 7.74 -14.55
C SER A 106 3.47 6.83 -14.77
N GLU A 107 3.52 6.13 -15.90
CA GLU A 107 4.70 5.39 -16.34
C GLU A 107 5.75 6.28 -17.01
N LYS A 108 5.47 7.57 -17.15
CA LYS A 108 6.36 8.53 -17.83
C LYS A 108 6.27 9.89 -17.14
N VAL A 109 7.38 10.62 -17.20
CA VAL A 109 7.37 12.03 -16.79
C VAL A 109 6.38 12.81 -17.65
N ILE A 110 5.49 13.54 -17.00
CA ILE A 110 4.43 14.29 -17.67
C ILE A 110 4.88 15.74 -17.87
N PHE A 111 4.99 16.13 -19.13
CA PHE A 111 5.38 17.49 -19.54
C PHE A 111 4.22 18.32 -20.10
N LYS A 112 2.97 17.80 -20.12
CA LYS A 112 1.79 18.50 -20.67
C LYS A 112 0.55 18.21 -19.85
N GLU A 113 -0.15 19.25 -19.47
CA GLU A 113 -1.37 19.22 -18.65
C GLU A 113 -2.49 18.33 -19.20
N LYS A 114 -2.69 18.34 -20.50
CA LYS A 114 -3.76 17.59 -21.18
C LYS A 114 -3.68 16.06 -21.01
N LYS A 115 -2.63 15.55 -20.37
CA LYS A 115 -2.44 14.12 -20.13
C LYS A 115 -2.79 13.70 -18.71
N LEU A 116 -3.22 14.62 -17.86
CA LEU A 116 -3.58 14.33 -16.48
C LEU A 116 -5.07 14.04 -16.35
N HIS A 117 -5.39 13.15 -15.45
CA HIS A 117 -6.74 12.93 -14.96
C HIS A 117 -7.15 14.03 -13.97
N ASP A 118 -8.26 13.88 -13.25
CA ASP A 118 -8.82 14.92 -12.38
C ASP A 118 -8.05 15.16 -11.08
N GLU A 119 -7.16 14.23 -10.70
CA GLU A 119 -6.35 14.35 -9.48
C GLU A 119 -5.44 15.57 -9.52
N ASN A 120 -5.25 16.20 -8.34
CA ASN A 120 -4.33 17.32 -8.17
C ASN A 120 -2.85 16.89 -8.08
N TYR A 121 -2.61 15.65 -7.66
CA TYR A 121 -1.27 15.11 -7.40
C TYR A 121 -0.90 14.01 -8.37
N ILE A 122 0.41 13.85 -8.59
CA ILE A 122 0.94 12.84 -9.52
C ILE A 122 2.28 12.30 -9.05
N ASP A 123 2.47 11.00 -9.20
CA ASP A 123 3.76 10.33 -9.04
C ASP A 123 3.98 9.23 -10.10
N MET A 124 4.97 8.38 -9.88
CA MET A 124 5.37 7.35 -10.84
C MET A 124 5.50 5.96 -10.20
N GLU A 125 5.20 5.80 -8.93
CA GLU A 125 5.46 4.58 -8.16
C GLU A 125 4.27 4.06 -7.37
N SER A 126 3.32 4.93 -6.99
CA SER A 126 2.24 4.56 -6.07
C SER A 126 1.35 3.43 -6.57
N TYR A 127 1.12 3.32 -7.88
CA TYR A 127 0.33 2.22 -8.42
C TYR A 127 1.06 0.88 -8.29
N GLY A 128 2.36 0.86 -8.60
CA GLY A 128 3.18 -0.34 -8.42
C GLY A 128 3.29 -0.77 -6.97
N PHE A 129 3.49 0.19 -6.07
CA PHE A 129 3.53 -0.03 -4.64
C PHE A 129 2.23 -0.67 -4.13
N GLU A 130 1.10 -0.03 -4.41
CA GLU A 130 -0.21 -0.51 -3.98
C GLU A 130 -0.53 -1.90 -4.54
N LYS A 131 -0.20 -2.13 -5.82
CA LYS A 131 -0.42 -3.41 -6.47
C LYS A 131 0.31 -4.57 -5.78
N VAL A 132 1.54 -4.35 -5.36
CA VAL A 132 2.32 -5.35 -4.62
C VAL A 132 1.76 -5.54 -3.22
N CYS A 133 1.55 -4.47 -2.46
CA CYS A 133 1.03 -4.57 -1.09
C CYS A 133 -0.35 -5.26 -1.05
N ASP A 134 -1.24 -4.96 -2.00
CA ASP A 134 -2.53 -5.65 -2.12
C ASP A 134 -2.33 -7.15 -2.40
N SER A 135 -1.41 -7.50 -3.30
CA SER A 135 -1.13 -8.90 -3.66
C SER A 135 -0.57 -9.72 -2.49
N PHE A 136 0.22 -9.10 -1.61
CA PHE A 136 0.75 -9.72 -0.40
C PHE A 136 -0.17 -9.55 0.81
N SER A 137 -1.28 -8.82 0.67
CA SER A 137 -2.24 -8.52 1.76
C SER A 137 -1.57 -7.87 2.98
N ILE A 138 -0.59 -7.01 2.77
CA ILE A 138 0.14 -6.34 3.84
C ILE A 138 -0.49 -4.97 4.12
N PRO A 139 -0.72 -4.59 5.40
CA PRO A 139 -1.09 -3.24 5.79
C PRO A 139 -0.09 -2.21 5.26
N ARG A 140 -0.58 -1.11 4.68
CA ARG A 140 0.27 -0.11 4.04
C ARG A 140 -0.28 1.30 4.20
N ILE A 141 0.63 2.25 4.20
CA ILE A 141 0.35 3.68 4.23
C ILE A 141 1.17 4.33 3.14
N VAL A 142 0.55 5.20 2.36
CA VAL A 142 1.22 6.01 1.36
C VAL A 142 1.10 7.48 1.74
N LEU A 143 2.24 8.10 1.97
CA LEU A 143 2.37 9.51 2.33
C LEU A 143 3.18 10.22 1.25
N LYS A 144 2.69 11.35 0.76
CA LYS A 144 3.34 12.11 -0.29
C LYS A 144 3.57 13.56 0.10
N VAL A 145 4.71 14.09 -0.32
CA VAL A 145 5.08 15.50 -0.19
C VAL A 145 5.02 16.11 -1.56
N PRO A 146 4.12 17.05 -1.83
CA PRO A 146 4.12 17.80 -3.06
C PRO A 146 5.32 18.75 -3.10
N VAL A 147 6.24 18.57 -4.07
CA VAL A 147 7.47 19.38 -4.16
C VAL A 147 7.56 20.24 -5.39
N ASP A 148 7.13 19.73 -6.54
CA ASP A 148 7.25 20.40 -7.83
C ASP A 148 5.89 20.60 -8.50
N LYS A 149 5.73 21.77 -9.13
CA LYS A 149 4.58 22.02 -9.97
C LYS A 149 4.77 21.30 -11.30
N VAL A 150 3.86 20.38 -11.59
CA VAL A 150 3.95 19.55 -12.78
C VAL A 150 4.08 20.42 -14.02
N TRP A 151 4.96 20.01 -14.96
CA TRP A 151 5.41 20.66 -16.22
C TRP A 151 6.16 21.98 -16.09
N GLU A 152 5.99 22.77 -15.08
CA GLU A 152 6.75 24.02 -14.89
C GLU A 152 8.12 23.75 -14.27
N GLU A 153 8.14 22.96 -13.20
CA GLU A 153 9.31 22.72 -12.35
C GLU A 153 9.91 21.30 -12.53
N THR A 154 9.16 20.36 -13.10
CA THR A 154 9.60 18.95 -13.25
C THR A 154 10.94 18.77 -13.96
N LYS A 155 11.34 19.71 -14.83
CA LYS A 155 12.65 19.69 -15.50
C LYS A 155 13.80 20.16 -14.60
N LYS A 156 13.49 20.78 -13.48
CA LYS A 156 14.43 21.35 -12.51
C LYS A 156 14.13 20.82 -11.12
N PHE A 157 13.92 19.49 -11.02
CA PHE A 157 13.66 18.88 -9.72
C PHE A 157 14.81 19.19 -8.78
N ASP A 158 14.47 19.80 -7.66
CA ASP A 158 15.40 20.26 -6.64
C ASP A 158 15.40 19.29 -5.46
N PHE A 159 16.44 18.48 -5.38
CA PHE A 159 16.60 17.50 -4.30
C PHE A 159 16.74 18.15 -2.94
N GLU A 160 17.48 19.26 -2.81
CA GLU A 160 17.68 19.94 -1.53
C GLU A 160 16.34 20.44 -0.98
N LYS A 161 15.50 20.99 -1.85
CA LYS A 161 14.15 21.42 -1.49
C LYS A 161 13.26 20.25 -1.06
N ALA A 162 13.36 19.11 -1.75
CA ALA A 162 12.62 17.90 -1.38
C ALA A 162 13.08 17.37 0.00
N GLU A 163 14.37 17.37 0.24
CA GLU A 163 14.98 16.98 1.52
C GLU A 163 14.52 17.88 2.66
N ASP A 164 14.56 19.19 2.48
CA ASP A 164 14.10 20.17 3.48
C ASP A 164 12.61 19.94 3.81
N PHE A 165 11.80 19.68 2.82
CA PHE A 165 10.39 19.37 3.03
C PHE A 165 10.18 18.07 3.81
N LEU A 166 10.88 16.99 3.47
CA LEU A 166 10.82 15.72 4.19
C LEU A 166 11.28 15.86 5.64
N ARG A 167 12.32 16.67 5.89
CA ARG A 167 12.87 16.89 7.23
C ARG A 167 11.97 17.73 8.12
N ASN A 168 11.44 18.83 7.57
CA ASN A 168 10.81 19.87 8.37
C ASN A 168 9.28 19.76 8.46
N ASN A 169 8.64 19.03 7.58
CA ASN A 169 7.18 18.96 7.52
C ASN A 169 6.59 17.65 8.04
N ILE A 170 7.39 16.61 8.27
CA ILE A 170 6.88 15.35 8.83
C ILE A 170 7.18 15.28 10.33
N ASN A 171 6.14 15.15 11.13
CA ASN A 171 6.29 14.73 12.51
C ASN A 171 6.46 13.20 12.55
N TYR A 172 7.68 12.72 12.34
CA TYR A 172 7.99 11.27 12.32
C TYR A 172 7.65 10.58 13.63
N LYS A 173 7.77 11.28 14.76
CA LYS A 173 7.42 10.73 16.07
C LYS A 173 5.93 10.42 16.13
N GLU A 174 5.09 11.39 15.82
CA GLU A 174 3.63 11.20 15.79
C GLU A 174 3.19 10.14 14.78
N LEU A 175 3.80 10.14 13.59
CA LEU A 175 3.53 9.11 12.59
C LEU A 175 3.78 7.71 13.12
N LEU A 176 4.94 7.49 13.73
CA LEU A 176 5.33 6.18 14.23
C LEU A 176 4.57 5.78 15.50
N GLU A 177 4.18 6.72 16.34
CA GLU A 177 3.27 6.50 17.46
C GLU A 177 1.90 6.01 16.95
N LYS A 178 1.29 6.68 15.98
CA LYS A 178 0.02 6.24 15.37
C LYS A 178 0.14 4.88 14.67
N VAL A 179 1.24 4.62 14.00
CA VAL A 179 1.53 3.30 13.40
C VAL A 179 1.68 2.24 14.49
N TYR A 180 2.37 2.54 15.57
CA TYR A 180 2.51 1.63 16.70
C TYR A 180 1.16 1.31 17.36
N ASP A 181 0.36 2.32 17.62
CA ASP A 181 -0.99 2.16 18.18
C ASP A 181 -1.88 1.30 17.26
N TYR A 182 -1.82 1.52 15.96
CA TYR A 182 -2.51 0.67 14.99
C TYR A 182 -2.03 -0.79 15.10
N LEU A 183 -0.73 -1.02 15.11
CA LEU A 183 -0.15 -2.37 15.18
C LEU A 183 -0.48 -3.06 16.50
N GLU A 184 -0.41 -2.39 17.65
CA GLU A 184 -0.78 -2.97 18.96
C GLU A 184 -2.27 -3.29 19.05
N ASN A 185 -3.13 -2.36 18.64
CA ASN A 185 -4.58 -2.51 18.79
C ASN A 185 -5.19 -3.48 17.76
N HIS A 186 -4.64 -3.51 16.53
CA HIS A 186 -5.21 -4.30 15.45
C HIS A 186 -4.43 -5.59 15.21
N PHE A 187 -3.11 -5.59 15.42
CA PHE A 187 -2.26 -6.71 15.11
C PHE A 187 -2.38 -7.87 16.09
N ASN A 188 -2.64 -7.60 17.38
CA ASN A 188 -2.90 -8.67 18.34
C ASN A 188 -4.21 -9.40 18.03
N ILE A 189 -5.23 -8.67 17.58
CA ILE A 189 -6.48 -9.23 17.06
C ILE A 189 -6.20 -9.99 15.76
N TRP A 190 -5.37 -9.43 14.88
CA TRP A 190 -4.98 -10.04 13.59
C TRP A 190 -4.13 -11.28 13.76
N LYS A 191 -3.11 -11.27 14.61
CA LYS A 191 -2.20 -12.41 14.83
C LYS A 191 -2.93 -13.63 15.36
N TRP A 192 -3.88 -13.41 16.25
CA TRP A 192 -4.75 -14.48 16.74
C TRP A 192 -5.72 -14.95 15.64
N LYS A 193 -6.40 -14.04 14.97
CA LYS A 193 -7.25 -14.35 13.82
C LYS A 193 -6.45 -15.04 12.70
N TYR A 194 -5.26 -14.54 12.38
CA TYR A 194 -4.42 -15.07 11.30
C TYR A 194 -4.00 -16.52 11.56
N LYS A 195 -3.66 -16.89 12.78
CA LYS A 195 -3.34 -18.27 13.12
C LYS A 195 -4.53 -19.20 12.95
N VAL A 196 -5.68 -18.83 13.52
CA VAL A 196 -6.93 -19.59 13.38
C VAL A 196 -7.39 -19.65 11.91
N HIS A 197 -7.27 -18.54 11.19
CA HIS A 197 -7.70 -18.48 9.79
C HIS A 197 -6.74 -19.18 8.83
N ASN A 198 -5.45 -19.26 9.14
CA ASN A 198 -4.51 -20.02 8.32
C ASN A 198 -4.80 -21.51 8.37
N ASP A 199 -5.19 -22.02 9.53
CA ASP A 199 -5.61 -23.42 9.67
C ASP A 199 -6.94 -23.67 8.94
N ASN A 200 -7.90 -22.76 9.07
CA ASN A 200 -9.16 -22.81 8.31
C ASN A 200 -8.93 -22.69 6.79
N PHE A 201 -8.03 -21.80 6.35
CA PHE A 201 -7.68 -21.68 4.93
C PHE A 201 -7.17 -23.02 4.37
N LYS A 202 -6.26 -23.71 5.07
CA LYS A 202 -5.73 -24.99 4.63
C LYS A 202 -6.83 -26.04 4.48
N ILE A 203 -7.72 -26.11 5.48
CA ILE A 203 -8.88 -27.03 5.44
C ILE A 203 -9.76 -26.75 4.22
N TYR A 204 -10.03 -25.48 3.93
CA TYR A 204 -10.82 -25.11 2.77
C TYR A 204 -10.09 -25.39 1.46
N ALA A 205 -8.80 -25.03 1.35
CA ALA A 205 -8.00 -25.25 0.16
C ALA A 205 -7.92 -26.74 -0.21
N GLU A 206 -7.70 -27.61 0.77
CA GLU A 206 -7.69 -29.06 0.61
C GLU A 206 -9.06 -29.59 0.17
N LYS A 207 -10.12 -29.14 0.83
CA LYS A 207 -11.48 -29.58 0.53
C LYS A 207 -11.94 -29.21 -0.88
N PHE A 208 -11.50 -28.04 -1.37
CA PHE A 208 -11.83 -27.61 -2.74
C PHE A 208 -10.99 -28.31 -3.80
N GLY A 209 -9.82 -28.80 -3.45
CA GLY A 209 -8.86 -29.33 -4.39
C GLY A 209 -8.50 -28.35 -5.48
N PHE A 210 -8.25 -27.08 -5.12
CA PHE A 210 -7.79 -26.06 -6.06
C PHE A 210 -6.48 -26.47 -6.73
N THR A 211 -6.32 -26.08 -7.99
CA THR A 211 -4.99 -26.06 -8.64
C THR A 211 -4.11 -25.03 -7.95
N PHE A 212 -2.80 -25.09 -8.18
CA PHE A 212 -1.86 -24.12 -7.60
C PHE A 212 -2.29 -22.67 -7.84
N SER A 213 -2.63 -22.33 -9.09
CA SER A 213 -3.06 -20.97 -9.46
C SER A 213 -4.39 -20.57 -8.82
N GLU A 214 -5.35 -21.48 -8.74
CA GLU A 214 -6.65 -21.23 -8.08
C GLU A 214 -6.46 -21.05 -6.57
N ASN A 215 -5.52 -21.78 -5.97
CA ASN A 215 -5.20 -21.69 -4.56
C ASN A 215 -4.59 -20.32 -4.19
N GLU A 216 -3.71 -19.80 -5.04
CA GLU A 216 -3.14 -18.45 -4.84
C GLU A 216 -4.22 -17.35 -4.97
N ILE A 217 -5.14 -17.48 -5.94
CA ILE A 217 -6.28 -16.57 -6.06
C ILE A 217 -7.18 -16.67 -4.83
N PHE A 218 -7.51 -17.90 -4.39
CA PHE A 218 -8.34 -18.14 -3.22
C PHE A 218 -7.69 -17.58 -1.96
N LYS A 219 -6.38 -17.80 -1.76
CA LYS A 219 -5.62 -17.27 -0.63
C LYS A 219 -5.75 -15.74 -0.52
N ARG A 220 -5.53 -15.03 -1.63
CA ARG A 220 -5.69 -13.57 -1.70
C ARG A 220 -7.10 -13.12 -1.33
N LEU A 221 -8.12 -13.75 -1.92
CA LEU A 221 -9.52 -13.41 -1.67
C LEU A 221 -9.97 -13.76 -0.26
N TYR A 222 -9.51 -14.87 0.28
CA TYR A 222 -9.80 -15.31 1.64
C TYR A 222 -9.27 -14.31 2.68
N TYR A 223 -8.01 -13.91 2.57
CA TYR A 223 -7.45 -12.92 3.50
C TYR A 223 -8.07 -11.53 3.33
N ARG A 224 -8.40 -11.13 2.11
CA ARG A 224 -9.17 -9.91 1.85
C ARG A 224 -10.56 -9.97 2.50
N TYR A 225 -11.23 -11.10 2.46
CA TYR A 225 -12.50 -11.30 3.14
C TYR A 225 -12.36 -11.12 4.66
N ILE A 226 -11.40 -11.79 5.27
CA ILE A 226 -11.14 -11.70 6.70
C ILE A 226 -10.90 -10.24 7.12
N SER A 227 -10.20 -9.47 6.29
CA SER A 227 -9.91 -8.05 6.53
C SER A 227 -11.14 -7.16 6.49
N LEU A 228 -12.01 -7.38 5.52
CA LEU A 228 -13.12 -6.46 5.21
C LEU A 228 -14.42 -6.80 5.93
N VAL A 229 -14.70 -8.08 6.16
CA VAL A 229 -16.05 -8.51 6.54
C VAL A 229 -16.20 -8.70 8.05
N ASN A 230 -15.12 -8.77 8.80
CA ASN A 230 -15.10 -8.95 10.27
C ASN A 230 -16.11 -9.99 10.83
N LYS A 231 -16.46 -10.99 10.03
CA LYS A 231 -17.32 -12.13 10.34
C LYS A 231 -16.58 -13.41 10.03
N ASP A 232 -16.87 -14.45 10.79
CA ASP A 232 -16.36 -15.78 10.47
C ASP A 232 -16.78 -16.16 9.07
N PHE A 233 -15.79 -16.51 8.26
CA PHE A 233 -16.01 -16.94 6.89
C PHE A 233 -16.68 -18.31 6.92
N ASN A 234 -18.00 -18.33 6.91
CA ASN A 234 -18.76 -19.57 6.82
C ASN A 234 -18.85 -20.00 5.33
N LEU A 235 -17.70 -20.41 4.80
CA LEU A 235 -17.59 -20.95 3.44
C LEU A 235 -18.49 -22.16 3.20
N TYR A 236 -18.90 -22.84 4.24
CA TYR A 236 -19.73 -24.04 4.14
C TYR A 236 -21.08 -23.77 3.49
N PHE A 237 -21.64 -22.57 3.69
CA PHE A 237 -22.96 -22.24 3.17
C PHE A 237 -22.96 -21.91 1.68
N GLU A 238 -21.90 -21.23 1.21
CA GLU A 238 -21.82 -20.78 -0.19
C GLU A 238 -21.21 -21.84 -1.11
N LEU A 239 -20.37 -22.72 -0.56
CA LEU A 239 -19.71 -23.81 -1.27
C LEU A 239 -20.62 -24.94 -1.70
N ASN A 240 -21.63 -25.24 -0.88
CA ASN A 240 -22.60 -26.25 -1.25
C ASN A 240 -23.49 -25.80 -2.40
N LYS A 241 -23.54 -24.51 -2.72
CA LYS A 241 -24.32 -23.93 -3.83
C LYS A 241 -23.56 -23.88 -5.16
N GLU A 242 -22.24 -23.74 -5.14
CA GLU A 242 -21.46 -23.61 -6.37
C GLU A 242 -20.41 -24.72 -6.48
N LYS A 243 -20.67 -25.69 -7.35
CA LYS A 243 -19.74 -26.80 -7.64
C LYS A 243 -18.57 -26.38 -8.55
N ASP A 244 -18.68 -25.23 -9.23
CA ASP A 244 -17.67 -24.71 -10.13
C ASP A 244 -16.72 -23.75 -9.40
N LYS A 245 -15.49 -24.20 -9.17
CA LYS A 245 -14.43 -23.47 -8.46
C LYS A 245 -14.15 -22.07 -9.06
N LYS A 246 -14.17 -21.96 -10.40
CA LYS A 246 -13.91 -20.69 -11.08
C LYS A 246 -15.05 -19.70 -10.89
N LYS A 247 -16.29 -20.17 -10.89
CA LYS A 247 -17.45 -19.33 -10.61
C LYS A 247 -17.46 -18.88 -9.16
N PHE A 248 -17.09 -19.76 -8.23
CA PHE A 248 -16.94 -19.41 -6.82
C PHE A 248 -15.90 -18.31 -6.61
N LEU A 249 -14.70 -18.43 -7.17
CA LEU A 249 -13.66 -17.41 -7.05
C LEU A 249 -14.09 -16.05 -7.63
N LYS A 250 -14.76 -16.05 -8.80
CA LYS A 250 -15.33 -14.83 -9.39
C LYS A 250 -16.44 -14.22 -8.53
N TRP A 251 -17.28 -15.06 -7.93
CA TRP A 251 -18.34 -14.61 -7.03
C TRP A 251 -17.72 -13.96 -5.78
N LEU A 252 -16.73 -14.60 -5.16
CA LEU A 252 -16.05 -14.09 -3.98
C LEU A 252 -15.37 -12.74 -4.27
N GLU A 253 -14.71 -12.60 -5.40
CA GLU A 253 -14.09 -11.34 -5.83
C GLU A 253 -15.14 -10.22 -5.96
N LYS A 254 -16.24 -10.46 -6.69
CA LYS A 254 -17.35 -9.50 -6.82
C LYS A 254 -18.03 -9.16 -5.48
N TYR A 255 -18.13 -10.14 -4.58
CA TYR A 255 -18.68 -9.91 -3.26
C TYR A 255 -17.82 -8.94 -2.46
N LEU A 256 -16.49 -9.13 -2.49
CA LEU A 256 -15.52 -8.28 -1.80
C LEU A 256 -15.44 -6.87 -2.37
N ASP A 257 -15.64 -6.70 -3.67
CA ASP A 257 -15.65 -5.39 -4.32
C ASP A 257 -16.78 -4.49 -3.81
N LYS A 258 -17.90 -5.07 -3.34
CA LYS A 258 -19.00 -4.30 -2.73
C LYS A 258 -18.63 -3.61 -1.41
N PHE A 259 -17.60 -4.07 -0.72
CA PHE A 259 -17.12 -3.47 0.53
C PHE A 259 -16.13 -2.33 0.32
N LEU A 260 -15.63 -2.15 -0.91
CA LEU A 260 -14.71 -1.07 -1.27
C LEU A 260 -15.43 0.21 -1.70
N VAL A 261 -16.73 0.15 -1.92
CA VAL A 261 -17.57 1.24 -2.49
C VAL A 261 -18.39 1.95 -1.40
N LYS A 262 -18.08 1.74 -0.12
CA LYS A 262 -18.75 2.44 0.98
C LYS A 262 -17.84 3.43 1.65
#